data_58464b7a74c668bab7597290d2a88c8f
#
_entry.id   58464b7a74c668bab7597290d2a88c8f
#
_cell.length_a   1.000
_cell.length_b   1.000
_cell.length_c   1.000
_cell.angle_alpha   90.00
_cell.angle_beta   90.00
_cell.angle_gamma   90.00
#
_symmetry.space_group_name_H-M   'P 1'
#
loop_
_entity.id
_entity.type
_entity.pdbx_description
1 polymer ?
#
loop_
_entity_poly.entity_id
_entity_poly.type
_entity_poly.pdbx_seq_one_letter_code
_entity_poly.pdbx_strand_id
1 'polypeptide(L)'
;AFAFKWADEIRETVLREIEWSPSRTGLINPVAVFEPVELEGTSVSRASVHNISIMRSLELGVGDKILVYKANMIIPQIAENLTRSGVSKIPQTCPACGGATRIQMMNDVETLYCTNPECPAKFMKSFTLFVSRDAMNIDGMSEATLEKFVGHGFIREFADIFRLDRYRDEIVEMDGFGEKSYQNLLDSIERARKTTLPRLIFGLGILNIGLANARMICKAFDFDLDRIRNASVEDFAQIDGIGEVIAKSIADYFADAENKERLEHLLPYLTIRLPGISTVLRNSSSPLSISGALSEAPSSISSFAFRIFSRVFRFSM
;
A
#
# COMPACT_ATOMS: atom_id res chain seq x y z
N ALA A 1 -1.42 -27.22 28.20
CA ALA A 1 -0.88 -27.49 26.88
C ALA A 1 0.59 -27.11 26.88
N PHE A 2 1.49 -28.00 26.47
CA PHE A 2 2.90 -27.69 26.27
C PHE A 2 3.13 -27.38 24.79
N ALA A 3 3.64 -26.19 24.48
CA ALA A 3 4.09 -25.87 23.14
C ALA A 3 5.55 -26.33 23.01
N PHE A 4 5.80 -27.29 22.13
CA PHE A 4 7.15 -27.72 21.78
C PHE A 4 7.67 -26.76 20.70
N LYS A 5 8.74 -26.03 20.99
CA LYS A 5 9.46 -25.24 19.99
C LYS A 5 10.78 -25.95 19.68
N TRP A 6 11.04 -26.18 18.40
CA TRP A 6 12.34 -26.60 17.94
C TRP A 6 13.34 -25.46 18.17
N ALA A 7 14.58 -25.79 18.46
CA ALA A 7 15.65 -24.80 18.49
C ALA A 7 15.87 -24.26 17.07
N ASP A 8 15.93 -22.93 16.94
CA ASP A 8 16.23 -22.30 15.66
C ASP A 8 17.63 -22.70 15.21
N GLU A 9 17.80 -22.98 13.91
CA GLU A 9 19.13 -23.18 13.33
C GLU A 9 19.84 -21.81 13.26
N ILE A 10 21.01 -21.72 13.92
CA ILE A 10 21.81 -20.50 13.95
C ILE A 10 23.10 -20.71 13.15
N ARG A 11 23.47 -19.73 12.32
CA ARG A 11 24.70 -19.75 11.54
C ARG A 11 25.49 -18.45 11.74
N GLU A 12 26.84 -18.59 11.80
CA GLU A 12 27.77 -17.46 11.78
C GLU A 12 28.00 -17.00 10.35
N THR A 13 28.02 -15.69 10.14
CA THR A 13 28.35 -15.06 8.86
C THR A 13 29.01 -13.70 9.09
N VAL A 14 29.44 -13.02 8.01
CA VAL A 14 30.09 -11.72 8.06
C VAL A 14 29.20 -10.66 7.44
N LEU A 15 28.92 -9.58 8.20
CA LEU A 15 28.17 -8.43 7.73
C LEU A 15 28.95 -7.66 6.65
N ARG A 16 28.40 -7.56 5.45
CA ARG A 16 29.04 -6.90 4.31
C ARG A 16 28.61 -5.44 4.17
N GLU A 17 27.32 -5.17 4.39
CA GLU A 17 26.73 -3.86 4.17
C GLU A 17 25.45 -3.69 4.99
N ILE A 18 25.09 -2.45 5.30
CA ILE A 18 23.73 -2.06 5.73
C ILE A 18 23.08 -1.28 4.60
N GLU A 19 22.10 -1.87 3.95
CA GLU A 19 21.28 -1.21 2.94
C GLU A 19 20.15 -0.42 3.58
N TRP A 20 19.84 0.73 3.00
CA TRP A 20 18.80 1.64 3.46
C TRP A 20 17.81 1.92 2.34
N SER A 21 16.55 1.57 2.53
CA SER A 21 15.50 1.77 1.53
C SER A 21 14.32 2.51 2.12
N PRO A 22 13.88 3.63 1.50
CA PRO A 22 12.69 4.32 1.95
C PRO A 22 11.42 3.57 1.55
N SER A 23 10.50 3.47 2.49
CA SER A 23 9.15 2.96 2.27
C SER A 23 8.24 4.04 1.68
N ARG A 24 7.01 3.69 1.37
CA ARG A 24 5.95 4.61 0.92
C ARG A 24 5.73 5.79 1.86
N THR A 25 5.82 5.57 3.16
CA THR A 25 5.67 6.62 4.18
C THR A 25 6.93 7.44 4.42
N GLY A 26 8.02 7.10 3.74
CA GLY A 26 9.33 7.71 3.93
C GLY A 26 10.15 7.09 5.06
N LEU A 27 9.63 6.13 5.80
CA LEU A 27 10.38 5.35 6.78
C LEU A 27 11.51 4.61 6.06
N ILE A 28 12.73 4.78 6.53
CA ILE A 28 13.93 4.15 5.97
C ILE A 28 14.40 3.07 6.95
N ASN A 29 14.21 1.81 6.57
CA ASN A 29 14.61 0.68 7.39
C ASN A 29 15.98 0.16 6.98
N PRO A 30 16.86 -0.16 7.96
CA PRO A 30 18.11 -0.85 7.70
C PRO A 30 17.88 -2.32 7.38
N VAL A 31 18.60 -2.82 6.38
CA VAL A 31 18.68 -4.24 6.01
C VAL A 31 20.13 -4.65 6.02
N ALA A 32 20.48 -5.62 6.84
CA ALA A 32 21.81 -6.20 6.86
C ALA A 32 22.00 -7.12 5.65
N VAL A 33 23.05 -6.89 4.89
CA VAL A 33 23.54 -7.75 3.81
C VAL A 33 24.81 -8.44 4.31
N PHE A 34 24.85 -9.77 4.23
CA PHE A 34 25.95 -10.58 4.76
C PHE A 34 26.36 -11.68 3.77
N GLU A 35 27.47 -12.34 4.04
CA GLU A 35 27.89 -13.49 3.24
C GLU A 35 26.80 -14.57 3.24
N PRO A 36 26.46 -15.14 2.06
CA PRO A 36 25.40 -16.13 1.98
C PRO A 36 25.67 -17.34 2.89
N VAL A 37 24.66 -17.75 3.64
CA VAL A 37 24.69 -18.93 4.51
C VAL A 37 23.47 -19.80 4.27
N GLU A 38 23.64 -21.10 4.41
CA GLU A 38 22.54 -22.06 4.36
C GLU A 38 21.83 -22.06 5.72
N LEU A 39 20.51 -21.80 5.71
CA LEU A 39 19.63 -21.86 6.86
C LEU A 39 18.34 -22.61 6.44
N GLU A 40 18.07 -23.71 7.12
CA GLU A 40 16.86 -24.54 6.90
C GLU A 40 16.63 -24.85 5.42
N GLY A 41 17.71 -25.29 4.73
CA GLY A 41 17.68 -25.72 3.34
C GLY A 41 17.53 -24.60 2.29
N THR A 42 17.71 -23.35 2.67
CA THR A 42 17.76 -22.24 1.71
C THR A 42 18.93 -21.31 1.99
N SER A 43 19.51 -20.76 0.92
CA SER A 43 20.58 -19.78 1.01
C SER A 43 20.01 -18.41 1.37
N VAL A 44 20.56 -17.77 2.40
CA VAL A 44 20.13 -16.47 2.92
C VAL A 44 21.32 -15.53 2.98
N SER A 45 21.14 -14.29 2.53
CA SER A 45 22.19 -13.25 2.54
C SER A 45 21.68 -11.89 3.04
N ARG A 46 20.45 -11.80 3.49
CA ARG A 46 19.81 -10.54 3.92
C ARG A 46 18.90 -10.76 5.12
N ALA A 47 18.94 -9.83 6.09
CA ALA A 47 18.05 -9.83 7.23
C ALA A 47 17.58 -8.40 7.57
N SER A 48 16.32 -8.25 7.96
CA SER A 48 15.83 -6.96 8.45
C SER A 48 16.47 -6.62 9.81
N VAL A 49 16.92 -5.37 9.96
CA VAL A 49 17.36 -4.82 11.24
C VAL A 49 16.27 -3.99 11.91
N HIS A 50 15.11 -3.87 11.25
CA HIS A 50 13.87 -3.21 11.69
C HIS A 50 14.01 -1.69 11.90
N ASN A 51 14.95 -1.20 12.72
CA ASN A 51 15.10 0.21 13.07
C ASN A 51 16.50 0.53 13.59
N ILE A 52 16.75 1.83 13.82
CA ILE A 52 18.06 2.31 14.34
C ILE A 52 18.33 1.82 15.76
N SER A 53 17.31 1.74 16.63
CA SER A 53 17.51 1.28 18.01
C SER A 53 18.06 -0.15 18.06
N ILE A 54 17.55 -1.06 17.24
CA ILE A 54 18.07 -2.43 17.14
C ILE A 54 19.47 -2.44 16.55
N MET A 55 19.72 -1.64 15.50
CA MET A 55 21.05 -1.51 14.92
C MET A 55 22.10 -1.06 15.96
N ARG A 56 21.73 -0.09 16.80
CA ARG A 56 22.58 0.41 17.88
C ARG A 56 22.77 -0.62 18.99
N SER A 57 21.71 -1.31 19.42
CA SER A 57 21.78 -2.32 20.47
C SER A 57 22.65 -3.51 20.09
N LEU A 58 22.68 -3.86 18.79
CA LEU A 58 23.55 -4.88 18.23
C LEU A 58 24.95 -4.35 17.88
N GLU A 59 25.19 -3.04 17.96
CA GLU A 59 26.47 -2.41 17.59
C GLU A 59 26.99 -2.85 16.22
N LEU A 60 26.08 -2.92 15.21
CA LEU A 60 26.36 -3.49 13.90
C LEU A 60 27.33 -2.63 13.09
N GLY A 61 28.52 -3.16 12.84
CA GLY A 61 29.54 -2.60 11.96
C GLY A 61 29.82 -3.49 10.75
N VAL A 62 30.17 -2.87 9.63
CA VAL A 62 30.58 -3.62 8.42
C VAL A 62 31.84 -4.41 8.72
N GLY A 63 31.86 -5.70 8.39
CA GLY A 63 32.93 -6.65 8.69
C GLY A 63 32.70 -7.46 9.98
N ASP A 64 31.66 -7.15 10.74
CA ASP A 64 31.34 -7.89 11.97
C ASP A 64 30.93 -9.34 11.66
N LYS A 65 31.33 -10.23 12.56
CA LYS A 65 30.80 -11.59 12.66
C LYS A 65 29.47 -11.58 13.38
N ILE A 66 28.43 -12.03 12.71
CA ILE A 66 27.06 -12.05 13.21
C ILE A 66 26.47 -13.46 13.19
N LEU A 67 25.60 -13.73 14.14
CA LEU A 67 24.78 -14.93 14.15
C LEU A 67 23.42 -14.63 13.55
N VAL A 68 23.00 -15.43 12.59
CA VAL A 68 21.70 -15.29 11.89
C VAL A 68 20.87 -16.54 12.03
N TYR A 69 19.54 -16.37 12.04
CA TYR A 69 18.56 -17.44 12.11
C TYR A 69 17.29 -17.05 11.34
N LYS A 70 16.36 -17.98 11.16
CA LYS A 70 15.04 -17.68 10.60
C LYS A 70 13.96 -17.70 11.66
N ALA A 71 13.40 -16.55 11.98
CA ALA A 71 12.20 -16.48 12.81
C ALA A 71 11.03 -17.19 12.11
N ASN A 72 10.38 -18.09 12.85
CA ASN A 72 9.30 -18.94 12.32
C ASN A 72 9.68 -19.72 11.05
N MET A 73 10.95 -20.12 10.90
CA MET A 73 11.48 -20.87 9.76
C MET A 73 11.39 -20.12 8.40
N ILE A 74 11.05 -18.82 8.41
CA ILE A 74 10.78 -18.06 7.18
C ILE A 74 11.60 -16.77 7.12
N ILE A 75 11.61 -15.96 8.20
CA ILE A 75 12.10 -14.58 8.16
C ILE A 75 13.52 -14.51 8.74
N PRO A 76 14.55 -14.19 7.93
CA PRO A 76 15.91 -14.04 8.42
C PRO A 76 16.04 -12.87 9.41
N GLN A 77 16.71 -13.11 10.51
CA GLN A 77 16.99 -12.13 11.56
C GLN A 77 18.43 -12.30 12.11
N ILE A 78 18.96 -11.24 12.69
CA ILE A 78 20.22 -11.27 13.41
C ILE A 78 19.94 -11.64 14.87
N ALA A 79 20.51 -12.72 15.34
CA ALA A 79 20.41 -13.15 16.74
C ALA A 79 21.39 -12.37 17.62
N GLU A 80 22.65 -12.24 17.16
CA GLU A 80 23.73 -11.63 17.92
C GLU A 80 24.80 -11.07 16.99
N ASN A 81 25.52 -10.04 17.45
CA ASN A 81 26.76 -9.56 16.86
C ASN A 81 27.92 -9.98 17.77
N LEU A 82 28.81 -10.82 17.26
CA LEU A 82 29.94 -11.38 18.04
C LEU A 82 31.10 -10.42 18.12
N THR A 83 31.31 -9.55 17.15
CA THR A 83 32.49 -8.66 17.07
C THR A 83 32.22 -7.31 17.70
N ARG A 84 31.06 -6.73 17.48
CA ARG A 84 30.63 -5.42 18.01
C ARG A 84 31.61 -4.30 17.71
N SER A 85 32.01 -4.14 16.45
CA SER A 85 33.02 -3.14 16.04
C SER A 85 32.55 -1.69 16.12
N GLY A 86 31.26 -1.48 16.40
CA GLY A 86 30.61 -0.19 16.48
C GLY A 86 29.57 0.00 15.40
N VAL A 87 28.70 1.00 15.57
CA VAL A 87 27.53 1.21 14.69
C VAL A 87 27.95 1.77 13.33
N SER A 88 27.54 1.12 12.26
CA SER A 88 27.67 1.64 10.90
C SER A 88 26.99 3.00 10.74
N LYS A 89 27.51 3.81 9.83
CA LYS A 89 27.03 5.18 9.60
C LYS A 89 25.54 5.20 9.20
N ILE A 90 24.73 5.94 9.95
CA ILE A 90 23.33 6.22 9.62
C ILE A 90 23.30 7.31 8.55
N PRO A 91 22.57 7.12 7.43
CA PRO A 91 22.52 8.10 6.34
C PRO A 91 21.89 9.43 6.78
N GLN A 92 22.57 10.53 6.48
CA GLN A 92 22.03 11.89 6.66
C GLN A 92 21.20 12.36 5.47
N THR A 93 21.30 11.65 4.34
CA THR A 93 20.55 11.89 3.13
C THR A 93 19.82 10.63 2.70
N CYS A 94 18.65 10.79 2.13
CA CYS A 94 17.85 9.69 1.61
C CYS A 94 18.58 9.02 0.43
N PRO A 95 18.78 7.70 0.44
CA PRO A 95 19.48 7.02 -0.64
C PRO A 95 18.75 7.06 -1.99
N ALA A 96 17.43 7.33 -1.99
CA ALA A 96 16.65 7.37 -3.21
C ALA A 96 16.56 8.77 -3.84
N CYS A 97 16.53 9.85 -3.03
CA CYS A 97 16.31 11.19 -3.56
C CYS A 97 17.39 12.20 -3.16
N GLY A 98 18.38 11.83 -2.35
CA GLY A 98 19.41 12.75 -1.83
C GLY A 98 18.89 13.79 -0.82
N GLY A 99 17.58 13.88 -0.59
CA GLY A 99 16.98 14.80 0.38
C GLY A 99 17.36 14.48 1.82
N ALA A 100 17.21 15.43 2.74
CA ALA A 100 17.56 15.23 4.14
C ALA A 100 16.78 14.11 4.80
N THR A 101 17.43 13.40 5.74
CA THR A 101 16.77 12.42 6.60
C THR A 101 16.62 12.99 8.01
N ARG A 102 15.67 12.44 8.76
CA ARG A 102 15.45 12.78 10.17
C ARG A 102 15.25 11.51 11.00
N ILE A 103 15.94 11.42 12.13
CA ILE A 103 15.63 10.42 13.15
C ILE A 103 14.43 10.91 13.96
N GLN A 104 13.43 10.05 14.08
CA GLN A 104 12.25 10.28 14.92
C GLN A 104 12.19 9.21 16.01
N MET A 105 11.82 9.63 17.21
CA MET A 105 11.54 8.74 18.33
C MET A 105 10.04 8.47 18.38
N MET A 106 9.66 7.19 18.36
CA MET A 106 8.27 6.77 18.52
C MET A 106 8.24 5.55 19.45
N ASN A 107 7.56 5.66 20.59
CA ASN A 107 7.50 4.61 21.61
C ASN A 107 8.89 4.07 21.99
N ASP A 108 9.83 4.97 22.28
CA ASP A 108 11.22 4.69 22.62
C ASP A 108 12.04 3.97 21.52
N VAL A 109 11.54 3.98 20.29
CA VAL A 109 12.23 3.41 19.12
C VAL A 109 12.67 4.52 18.17
N GLU A 110 13.97 4.55 17.87
CA GLU A 110 14.56 5.44 16.86
C GLU A 110 14.32 4.89 15.46
N THR A 111 13.71 5.69 14.61
CA THR A 111 13.43 5.39 13.21
C THR A 111 13.94 6.49 12.30
N LEU A 112 14.39 6.15 11.10
CA LEU A 112 14.89 7.10 10.11
C LEU A 112 13.80 7.42 9.08
N TYR A 113 13.63 8.71 8.77
CA TYR A 113 12.66 9.14 7.76
C TYR A 113 13.29 10.05 6.72
N CYS A 114 12.89 9.86 5.47
CA CYS A 114 13.09 10.83 4.40
C CYS A 114 12.12 12.01 4.58
N THR A 115 12.64 13.22 4.67
CA THR A 115 11.83 14.43 4.86
C THR A 115 11.28 15.01 3.57
N ASN A 116 11.79 14.58 2.40
CA ASN A 116 11.30 15.04 1.11
C ASN A 116 9.90 14.47 0.81
N PRO A 117 8.84 15.28 0.70
CA PRO A 117 7.49 14.81 0.34
C PRO A 117 7.47 14.21 -1.07
N GLU A 118 8.24 14.75 -2.00
CA GLU A 118 8.31 14.34 -3.41
C GLU A 118 9.39 13.27 -3.67
N CYS A 119 9.73 12.47 -2.65
CA CYS A 119 10.72 11.42 -2.82
C CYS A 119 10.25 10.39 -3.86
N PRO A 120 11.03 10.12 -4.95
CA PRO A 120 10.65 9.15 -5.98
C PRO A 120 10.31 7.76 -5.43
N ALA A 121 11.02 7.32 -4.39
CA ALA A 121 10.72 6.03 -3.78
C ALA A 121 9.36 6.00 -3.06
N LYS A 122 8.95 7.10 -2.39
CA LYS A 122 7.60 7.21 -1.81
C LYS A 122 6.55 7.11 -2.91
N PHE A 123 6.77 7.84 -3.99
CA PHE A 123 5.91 7.85 -5.18
C PHE A 123 5.78 6.44 -5.76
N MET A 124 6.89 5.79 -6.11
CA MET A 124 6.90 4.44 -6.67
C MET A 124 6.22 3.41 -5.76
N LYS A 125 6.51 3.45 -4.45
CA LYS A 125 5.88 2.55 -3.48
C LYS A 125 4.38 2.80 -3.30
N SER A 126 3.88 4.02 -3.55
CA SER A 126 2.43 4.28 -3.57
C SER A 126 1.75 3.60 -4.77
N PHE A 127 2.36 3.62 -5.94
CA PHE A 127 1.86 2.89 -7.12
C PHE A 127 1.92 1.37 -6.91
N THR A 128 3.03 0.86 -6.36
CA THR A 128 3.16 -0.56 -6.03
C THR A 128 2.04 -1.04 -5.11
N LEU A 129 1.68 -0.23 -4.09
CA LEU A 129 0.53 -0.52 -3.24
C LEU A 129 -0.78 -0.47 -4.02
N PHE A 130 -1.00 0.59 -4.82
CA PHE A 130 -2.24 0.79 -5.56
C PHE A 130 -2.55 -0.36 -6.51
N VAL A 131 -1.54 -0.88 -7.24
CA VAL A 131 -1.72 -2.00 -8.17
C VAL A 131 -1.72 -3.36 -7.49
N SER A 132 -1.37 -3.45 -6.21
CA SER A 132 -1.24 -4.70 -5.48
C SER A 132 -2.53 -5.53 -5.44
N ARG A 133 -2.37 -6.84 -5.15
CA ARG A 133 -3.46 -7.81 -5.08
C ARG A 133 -4.60 -7.38 -4.14
N ASP A 134 -4.27 -6.77 -3.01
CA ASP A 134 -5.24 -6.36 -1.99
C ASP A 134 -5.89 -4.99 -2.30
N ALA A 135 -5.30 -4.20 -3.20
CA ALA A 135 -5.84 -2.94 -3.72
C ALA A 135 -6.54 -3.17 -5.08
N MET A 136 -6.05 -2.60 -6.17
CA MET A 136 -6.69 -2.69 -7.48
C MET A 136 -6.48 -4.04 -8.18
N ASN A 137 -5.51 -4.86 -7.73
CA ASN A 137 -5.20 -6.18 -8.29
C ASN A 137 -4.93 -6.15 -9.79
N ILE A 138 -3.96 -5.34 -10.19
CA ILE A 138 -3.56 -5.21 -11.59
C ILE A 138 -2.35 -6.10 -11.84
N ASP A 139 -2.56 -7.21 -12.52
CA ASP A 139 -1.50 -8.12 -12.94
C ASP A 139 -0.66 -7.49 -14.06
N GLY A 140 0.64 -7.82 -14.10
CA GLY A 140 1.56 -7.28 -15.09
C GLY A 140 2.21 -5.94 -14.72
N MET A 141 1.80 -5.32 -13.62
CA MET A 141 2.35 -4.07 -13.08
C MET A 141 3.35 -4.34 -11.95
N SER A 142 4.46 -5.01 -12.28
CA SER A 142 5.58 -5.15 -11.32
C SER A 142 6.21 -3.78 -11.01
N GLU A 143 7.01 -3.69 -9.94
CA GLU A 143 7.74 -2.45 -9.61
C GLU A 143 8.62 -2.00 -10.80
N ALA A 144 9.33 -2.94 -11.44
CA ALA A 144 10.14 -2.65 -12.64
C ALA A 144 9.30 -2.16 -13.83
N THR A 145 8.07 -2.68 -14.00
CA THR A 145 7.14 -2.20 -15.03
C THR A 145 6.68 -0.77 -14.73
N LEU A 146 6.33 -0.51 -13.46
CA LEU A 146 5.94 0.84 -13.02
C LEU A 146 7.08 1.85 -13.21
N GLU A 147 8.31 1.48 -12.87
CA GLU A 147 9.51 2.32 -13.10
C GLU A 147 9.66 2.69 -14.56
N LYS A 148 9.51 1.73 -15.47
CA LYS A 148 9.55 1.98 -16.92
C LYS A 148 8.46 2.96 -17.34
N PHE A 149 7.21 2.75 -16.92
CA PHE A 149 6.07 3.59 -17.31
C PHE A 149 6.15 5.02 -16.73
N VAL A 150 6.61 5.15 -15.49
CA VAL A 150 6.88 6.46 -14.89
C VAL A 150 8.06 7.14 -15.59
N GLY A 151 9.13 6.40 -15.88
CA GLY A 151 10.31 6.93 -16.58
C GLY A 151 10.01 7.45 -18.00
N HIS A 152 9.06 6.82 -18.71
CA HIS A 152 8.57 7.29 -20.01
C HIS A 152 7.48 8.38 -19.90
N GLY A 153 7.05 8.72 -18.67
CA GLY A 153 6.01 9.72 -18.44
C GLY A 153 4.59 9.26 -18.76
N PHE A 154 4.36 7.94 -18.92
CA PHE A 154 3.05 7.37 -19.16
C PHE A 154 2.15 7.42 -17.91
N ILE A 155 2.77 7.36 -16.71
CA ILE A 155 2.09 7.38 -15.42
C ILE A 155 2.66 8.51 -14.57
N ARG A 156 1.79 9.40 -14.11
CA ARG A 156 2.08 10.51 -13.18
C ARG A 156 1.13 10.50 -11.99
N GLU A 157 -0.07 9.97 -12.17
CA GLU A 157 -1.11 9.79 -11.14
C GLU A 157 -1.81 8.44 -11.31
N PHE A 158 -2.60 8.01 -10.32
CA PHE A 158 -3.29 6.72 -10.37
C PHE A 158 -4.26 6.60 -11.54
N ALA A 159 -4.88 7.70 -11.94
CA ALA A 159 -5.80 7.76 -13.09
C ALA A 159 -5.12 7.39 -14.41
N ASP A 160 -3.82 7.69 -14.56
CA ASP A 160 -3.10 7.41 -15.81
C ASP A 160 -2.97 5.91 -16.08
N ILE A 161 -2.96 5.07 -15.04
CA ILE A 161 -2.96 3.60 -15.19
C ILE A 161 -4.15 3.16 -16.06
N PHE A 162 -5.30 3.82 -15.92
CA PHE A 162 -6.52 3.51 -16.65
C PHE A 162 -6.57 4.12 -18.06
N ARG A 163 -5.50 4.79 -18.49
CA ARG A 163 -5.33 5.44 -19.80
C ARG A 163 -4.13 4.89 -20.59
N LEU A 164 -3.54 3.78 -20.17
CA LEU A 164 -2.35 3.20 -20.81
C LEU A 164 -2.62 2.69 -22.23
N ASP A 165 -3.87 2.54 -22.63
CA ASP A 165 -4.29 2.26 -24.00
C ASP A 165 -3.80 3.30 -25.02
N ARG A 166 -3.52 4.54 -24.58
CA ARG A 166 -2.99 5.63 -25.42
C ARG A 166 -1.55 5.42 -25.86
N TYR A 167 -0.80 4.57 -25.15
CA TYR A 167 0.64 4.33 -25.36
C TYR A 167 0.91 2.94 -25.87
N ARG A 168 -0.07 2.35 -26.62
CA ARG A 168 0.02 0.97 -27.10
C ARG A 168 1.31 0.70 -27.86
N ASP A 169 1.60 1.53 -28.85
CA ASP A 169 2.71 1.28 -29.78
C ASP A 169 4.06 1.38 -29.04
N GLU A 170 4.20 2.37 -28.17
CA GLU A 170 5.39 2.53 -27.34
C GLU A 170 5.56 1.38 -26.34
N ILE A 171 4.47 0.93 -25.68
CA ILE A 171 4.54 -0.14 -24.68
C ILE A 171 4.89 -1.49 -25.34
N VAL A 172 4.31 -1.80 -26.49
CA VAL A 172 4.57 -3.06 -27.20
C VAL A 172 6.01 -3.17 -27.66
N GLU A 173 6.66 -2.07 -28.00
CA GLU A 173 8.06 -2.00 -28.42
C GLU A 173 9.05 -2.01 -27.24
N MET A 174 8.58 -1.82 -25.99
CA MET A 174 9.47 -1.82 -24.82
C MET A 174 10.05 -3.20 -24.54
N ASP A 175 11.32 -3.24 -24.11
CA ASP A 175 11.98 -4.47 -23.67
C ASP A 175 11.21 -5.19 -22.55
N GLY A 176 10.92 -6.47 -22.78
CA GLY A 176 10.10 -7.30 -21.86
C GLY A 176 8.59 -7.18 -22.08
N PHE A 177 8.14 -6.37 -23.06
CA PHE A 177 6.77 -6.31 -23.53
C PHE A 177 6.64 -6.88 -24.94
N GLY A 178 5.43 -7.15 -25.33
CA GLY A 178 4.98 -7.56 -26.65
C GLY A 178 3.47 -7.56 -26.65
N GLU A 179 2.85 -7.78 -27.79
CA GLU A 179 1.39 -7.69 -27.95
C GLU A 179 0.60 -8.48 -26.90
N LYS A 180 1.04 -9.72 -26.61
CA LYS A 180 0.35 -10.59 -25.64
C LYS A 180 0.44 -10.07 -24.21
N SER A 181 1.60 -9.58 -23.78
CA SER A 181 1.78 -9.04 -22.42
C SER A 181 1.04 -7.71 -22.25
N TYR A 182 1.04 -6.88 -23.29
CA TYR A 182 0.25 -5.66 -23.34
C TYR A 182 -1.26 -5.93 -23.22
N GLN A 183 -1.80 -6.89 -24.02
CA GLN A 183 -3.22 -7.24 -23.95
C GLN A 183 -3.60 -7.79 -22.57
N ASN A 184 -2.77 -8.66 -21.98
CA ASN A 184 -2.99 -9.18 -20.62
C ASN A 184 -3.02 -8.05 -19.58
N LEU A 185 -2.16 -7.05 -19.73
CA LEU A 185 -2.14 -5.86 -18.86
C LEU A 185 -3.43 -5.05 -19.00
N LEU A 186 -3.87 -4.76 -20.24
CA LEU A 186 -5.14 -4.03 -20.46
C LEU A 186 -6.33 -4.80 -19.90
N ASP A 187 -6.40 -6.11 -20.12
CA ASP A 187 -7.48 -6.94 -19.58
C ASP A 187 -7.50 -6.90 -18.04
N SER A 188 -6.32 -6.83 -17.42
CA SER A 188 -6.21 -6.69 -15.97
C SER A 188 -6.67 -5.32 -15.48
N ILE A 189 -6.29 -4.24 -16.19
CA ILE A 189 -6.75 -2.88 -15.91
C ILE A 189 -8.27 -2.78 -16.04
N GLU A 190 -8.87 -3.36 -17.08
CA GLU A 190 -10.33 -3.36 -17.26
C GLU A 190 -11.05 -4.12 -16.14
N ARG A 191 -10.48 -5.23 -15.64
CA ARG A 191 -11.00 -5.90 -14.45
C ARG A 191 -10.92 -5.01 -13.20
N ALA A 192 -9.82 -4.28 -13.04
CA ALA A 192 -9.56 -3.40 -11.89
C ALA A 192 -10.51 -2.20 -11.82
N ARG A 193 -11.07 -1.74 -12.95
CA ARG A 193 -12.11 -0.71 -12.96
C ARG A 193 -13.30 -1.08 -12.07
N LYS A 194 -13.58 -2.36 -11.88
CA LYS A 194 -14.67 -2.88 -11.04
C LYS A 194 -14.10 -3.26 -9.65
N THR A 195 -14.04 -2.32 -8.76
CA THR A 195 -13.45 -2.49 -7.41
C THR A 195 -14.51 -2.34 -6.31
N THR A 196 -14.07 -2.48 -5.05
CA THR A 196 -14.88 -2.20 -3.85
C THR A 196 -14.31 -1.01 -3.09
N LEU A 197 -15.15 -0.29 -2.34
CA LEU A 197 -14.71 0.88 -1.61
C LEU A 197 -13.56 0.58 -0.61
N PRO A 198 -13.56 -0.53 0.17
CA PRO A 198 -12.44 -0.87 1.03
C PRO A 198 -11.11 -1.06 0.28
N ARG A 199 -11.14 -1.63 -0.92
CA ARG A 199 -9.94 -1.83 -1.74
C ARG A 199 -9.42 -0.49 -2.29
N LEU A 200 -10.32 0.40 -2.69
CA LEU A 200 -9.97 1.76 -3.09
C LEU A 200 -9.32 2.51 -1.92
N ILE A 201 -9.98 2.60 -0.76
CA ILE A 201 -9.45 3.29 0.43
C ILE A 201 -8.08 2.74 0.84
N PHE A 202 -7.90 1.41 0.82
CA PHE A 202 -6.60 0.79 1.07
C PHE A 202 -5.57 1.17 -0.01
N GLY A 203 -5.96 1.13 -1.28
CA GLY A 203 -5.10 1.44 -2.43
C GLY A 203 -4.64 2.90 -2.47
N LEU A 204 -5.43 3.85 -1.96
CA LEU A 204 -5.01 5.25 -1.80
C LEU A 204 -3.79 5.40 -0.88
N GLY A 205 -3.49 4.37 -0.07
CA GLY A 205 -2.28 4.33 0.72
C GLY A 205 -2.26 5.30 1.90
N ILE A 206 -3.41 5.61 2.45
CA ILE A 206 -3.54 6.47 3.64
C ILE A 206 -2.72 5.89 4.79
N LEU A 207 -1.98 6.75 5.49
CA LEU A 207 -1.11 6.33 6.59
C LEU A 207 -1.94 5.60 7.68
N ASN A 208 -1.41 4.51 8.20
CA ASN A 208 -2.06 3.66 9.23
C ASN A 208 -3.36 2.97 8.80
N ILE A 209 -3.79 3.11 7.54
CA ILE A 209 -4.99 2.45 7.01
C ILE A 209 -4.59 1.17 6.27
N GLY A 210 -4.71 0.03 6.95
CA GLY A 210 -4.66 -1.29 6.33
C GLY A 210 -6.01 -1.71 5.78
N LEU A 211 -6.07 -2.83 5.03
CA LEU A 211 -7.32 -3.33 4.44
C LEU A 211 -8.39 -3.65 5.50
N ALA A 212 -8.00 -4.09 6.71
CA ALA A 212 -8.93 -4.33 7.81
C ALA A 212 -9.58 -3.02 8.27
N ASN A 213 -8.79 -1.97 8.53
CA ASN A 213 -9.29 -0.66 8.91
C ASN A 213 -10.17 -0.05 7.81
N ALA A 214 -9.76 -0.17 6.54
CA ALA A 214 -10.56 0.28 5.41
C ALA A 214 -11.94 -0.39 5.36
N ARG A 215 -12.02 -1.71 5.65
CA ARG A 215 -13.31 -2.42 5.73
C ARG A 215 -14.19 -1.94 6.88
N MET A 216 -13.59 -1.69 8.06
CA MET A 216 -14.30 -1.20 9.24
C MET A 216 -14.88 0.19 8.98
N ILE A 217 -14.07 1.10 8.45
CA ILE A 217 -14.48 2.47 8.09
C ILE A 217 -15.60 2.43 7.04
N CYS A 218 -15.41 1.71 5.93
CA CYS A 218 -16.44 1.63 4.90
C CYS A 218 -17.77 1.08 5.45
N LYS A 219 -17.72 0.08 6.34
CA LYS A 219 -18.92 -0.49 6.97
C LYS A 219 -19.63 0.52 7.87
N ALA A 220 -18.88 1.29 8.68
CA ALA A 220 -19.44 2.30 9.58
C ALA A 220 -20.14 3.45 8.84
N PHE A 221 -19.69 3.76 7.63
CA PHE A 221 -20.28 4.78 6.77
C PHE A 221 -21.19 4.21 5.67
N ASP A 222 -21.70 2.99 5.82
CA ASP A 222 -22.63 2.35 4.87
C ASP A 222 -22.07 2.28 3.43
N PHE A 223 -20.76 2.16 3.26
CA PHE A 223 -20.04 2.18 1.97
C PHE A 223 -20.29 3.43 1.13
N ASP A 224 -20.59 4.55 1.76
CA ASP A 224 -20.78 5.85 1.13
C ASP A 224 -19.46 6.64 1.16
N LEU A 225 -18.84 6.82 -0.02
CA LEU A 225 -17.57 7.54 -0.16
C LEU A 225 -17.72 9.02 0.19
N ASP A 226 -18.86 9.64 -0.14
CA ASP A 226 -19.09 11.06 0.15
C ASP A 226 -19.21 11.32 1.65
N ARG A 227 -19.80 10.39 2.40
CA ARG A 227 -19.82 10.45 3.86
C ARG A 227 -18.43 10.28 4.43
N ILE A 228 -17.62 9.35 3.93
CA ILE A 228 -16.25 9.10 4.40
C ILE A 228 -15.37 10.33 4.17
N ARG A 229 -15.37 10.91 2.97
CA ARG A 229 -14.49 12.03 2.62
C ARG A 229 -14.86 13.36 3.32
N ASN A 230 -16.07 13.46 3.85
CA ASN A 230 -16.54 14.65 4.57
C ASN A 230 -16.63 14.43 6.10
N ALA A 231 -16.24 13.26 6.60
CA ALA A 231 -16.28 12.95 8.03
C ALA A 231 -15.16 13.64 8.81
N SER A 232 -15.45 14.03 10.04
CA SER A 232 -14.47 14.62 10.97
C SER A 232 -13.59 13.55 11.65
N VAL A 233 -12.55 13.99 12.35
CA VAL A 233 -11.71 13.10 13.18
C VAL A 233 -12.56 12.42 14.24
N GLU A 234 -13.50 13.15 14.84
CA GLU A 234 -14.41 12.66 15.89
C GLU A 234 -15.34 11.57 15.35
N ASP A 235 -15.88 11.73 14.12
CA ASP A 235 -16.71 10.71 13.47
C ASP A 235 -15.95 9.39 13.27
N PHE A 236 -14.69 9.47 12.83
CA PHE A 236 -13.84 8.28 12.68
C PHE A 236 -13.47 7.66 14.04
N ALA A 237 -13.19 8.47 15.06
CA ALA A 237 -12.79 7.99 16.38
C ALA A 237 -13.94 7.27 17.13
N GLN A 238 -15.21 7.46 16.74
CA GLN A 238 -16.36 6.73 17.25
C GLN A 238 -16.47 5.28 16.72
N ILE A 239 -15.69 4.93 15.69
CA ILE A 239 -15.71 3.58 15.15
C ILE A 239 -14.90 2.65 16.04
N ASP A 240 -15.53 1.57 16.52
CA ASP A 240 -14.85 0.57 17.33
C ASP A 240 -13.61 0.00 16.61
N GLY A 241 -12.46 0.04 17.30
CA GLY A 241 -11.17 -0.38 16.74
C GLY A 241 -10.42 0.71 15.93
N ILE A 242 -10.96 1.92 15.77
CA ILE A 242 -10.28 3.06 15.15
C ILE A 242 -9.84 4.04 16.24
N GLY A 243 -8.54 4.07 16.55
CA GLY A 243 -7.96 5.02 17.48
C GLY A 243 -7.71 6.41 16.85
N GLU A 244 -7.42 7.40 17.68
CA GLU A 244 -7.20 8.81 17.27
C GLU A 244 -6.16 8.96 16.15
N VAL A 245 -5.06 8.19 16.17
CA VAL A 245 -4.01 8.25 15.16
C VAL A 245 -4.53 7.85 13.77
N ILE A 246 -5.37 6.82 13.72
CA ILE A 246 -5.98 6.34 12.48
C ILE A 246 -7.05 7.33 12.01
N ALA A 247 -7.91 7.78 12.94
CA ALA A 247 -8.95 8.77 12.68
C ALA A 247 -8.37 10.06 12.09
N LYS A 248 -7.30 10.57 12.70
CA LYS A 248 -6.59 11.75 12.20
C LYS A 248 -5.98 11.51 10.82
N SER A 249 -5.34 10.35 10.60
CA SER A 249 -4.68 10.04 9.31
C SER A 249 -5.66 10.05 8.14
N ILE A 250 -6.88 9.51 8.32
CA ILE A 250 -7.87 9.48 7.24
C ILE A 250 -8.55 10.84 7.04
N ALA A 251 -8.86 11.57 8.12
CA ALA A 251 -9.43 12.90 8.02
C ALA A 251 -8.46 13.87 7.34
N ASP A 252 -7.18 13.89 7.76
CA ASP A 252 -6.14 14.72 7.14
C ASP A 252 -5.97 14.40 5.65
N TYR A 253 -6.00 13.12 5.27
CA TYR A 253 -5.90 12.72 3.86
C TYR A 253 -7.02 13.30 3.00
N PHE A 254 -8.27 13.21 3.46
CA PHE A 254 -9.41 13.74 2.72
C PHE A 254 -9.59 15.26 2.89
N ALA A 255 -8.94 15.91 3.85
CA ALA A 255 -8.90 17.36 3.95
C ALA A 255 -7.90 17.99 2.96
N ASP A 256 -6.84 17.26 2.60
CA ASP A 256 -5.79 17.71 1.71
C ASP A 256 -6.31 17.95 0.28
N ALA A 257 -5.98 19.12 -0.28
CA ALA A 257 -6.51 19.57 -1.59
C ALA A 257 -5.96 18.71 -2.75
N GLU A 258 -4.68 18.33 -2.69
CA GLU A 258 -4.04 17.53 -3.73
C GLU A 258 -4.59 16.11 -3.78
N ASN A 259 -4.82 15.50 -2.61
CA ASN A 259 -5.44 14.19 -2.52
C ASN A 259 -6.89 14.19 -3.01
N LYS A 260 -7.64 15.28 -2.75
CA LYS A 260 -8.99 15.46 -3.30
C LYS A 260 -8.97 15.49 -4.83
N GLU A 261 -8.11 16.33 -5.41
CA GLU A 261 -7.98 16.46 -6.86
C GLU A 261 -7.59 15.12 -7.51
N ARG A 262 -6.58 14.43 -6.97
CA ARG A 262 -6.16 13.11 -7.45
C ARG A 262 -7.28 12.07 -7.38
N LEU A 263 -8.10 12.11 -6.34
CA LEU A 263 -9.25 11.22 -6.20
C LEU A 263 -10.33 11.54 -7.23
N GLU A 264 -10.67 12.82 -7.45
CA GLU A 264 -11.62 13.25 -8.48
C GLU A 264 -11.17 12.84 -9.90
N HIS A 265 -9.86 12.88 -10.18
CA HIS A 265 -9.31 12.39 -11.44
C HIS A 265 -9.45 10.86 -11.60
N LEU A 266 -9.37 10.12 -10.48
CA LEU A 266 -9.41 8.66 -10.49
C LEU A 266 -10.84 8.10 -10.58
N LEU A 267 -11.80 8.69 -9.86
CA LEU A 267 -13.16 8.17 -9.72
C LEU A 267 -13.90 7.90 -11.04
N PRO A 268 -13.74 8.73 -12.11
CA PRO A 268 -14.41 8.47 -13.40
C PRO A 268 -14.02 7.14 -14.06
N TYR A 269 -12.86 6.57 -13.71
CA TYR A 269 -12.37 5.29 -14.25
C TYR A 269 -12.84 4.08 -13.46
N LEU A 270 -13.44 4.29 -12.27
CA LEU A 270 -13.80 3.23 -11.35
C LEU A 270 -15.31 3.01 -11.26
N THR A 271 -15.70 1.76 -11.11
CA THR A 271 -17.03 1.32 -10.75
C THR A 271 -16.96 0.66 -9.39
N ILE A 272 -17.47 1.34 -8.36
CA ILE A 272 -17.43 0.83 -6.98
C ILE A 272 -18.63 -0.09 -6.77
N ARG A 273 -18.35 -1.37 -6.41
CA ARG A 273 -19.35 -2.37 -6.09
C ARG A 273 -19.70 -2.33 -4.62
N LEU A 274 -20.99 -2.36 -4.29
CA LEU A 274 -21.45 -2.54 -2.92
C LEU A 274 -21.43 -4.03 -2.54
N PRO A 275 -21.06 -4.37 -1.28
CA PRO A 275 -21.11 -5.75 -0.81
C PRO A 275 -22.58 -6.26 -0.81
N GLY A 276 -22.79 -7.44 -1.41
CA GLY A 276 -24.10 -8.12 -1.39
C GLY A 276 -25.14 -7.64 -2.41
N ILE A 277 -24.82 -6.67 -3.27
CA ILE A 277 -25.70 -6.20 -4.33
C ILE A 277 -24.97 -6.38 -5.68
N SER A 278 -25.58 -7.16 -6.59
CA SER A 278 -25.09 -7.28 -7.98
C SER A 278 -25.27 -5.99 -8.81
N THR A 279 -25.62 -4.88 -8.17
CA THR A 279 -25.94 -3.60 -8.80
C THR A 279 -24.74 -2.65 -8.73
N VAL A 280 -24.40 -2.09 -9.87
CA VAL A 280 -23.29 -1.18 -10.11
C VAL A 280 -23.79 0.25 -9.91
N LEU A 281 -23.21 0.99 -8.94
CA LEU A 281 -23.35 2.44 -8.91
C LEU A 281 -22.33 3.05 -9.88
N ARG A 282 -22.79 3.63 -10.97
CA ARG A 282 -21.98 4.54 -11.78
C ARG A 282 -22.06 5.93 -11.17
N ASN A 283 -20.92 6.56 -10.90
CA ASN A 283 -20.89 7.99 -10.63
C ASN A 283 -21.51 8.72 -11.82
N SER A 284 -22.64 9.34 -11.61
CA SER A 284 -23.45 9.92 -12.68
C SER A 284 -23.02 11.33 -13.00
N SER A 285 -22.32 11.46 -14.11
CA SER A 285 -22.48 12.62 -14.99
C SER A 285 -23.14 12.26 -16.34
N SER A 286 -23.95 11.18 -16.39
CA SER A 286 -24.74 10.79 -17.58
C SER A 286 -26.10 10.22 -17.17
N PRO A 287 -27.18 10.51 -17.88
CA PRO A 287 -28.52 10.10 -17.49
C PRO A 287 -28.72 8.59 -17.58
N LEU A 288 -29.36 8.03 -16.56
CA LEU A 288 -29.69 6.61 -16.39
C LEU A 288 -30.69 6.16 -17.43
N SER A 289 -30.36 5.18 -18.24
CA SER A 289 -31.33 4.29 -18.88
C SER A 289 -31.47 3.03 -18.04
N ILE A 290 -32.60 2.86 -17.38
CA ILE A 290 -32.97 1.63 -16.65
C ILE A 290 -33.72 0.73 -17.63
N SER A 291 -33.12 -0.39 -18.01
CA SER A 291 -33.81 -1.50 -18.64
C SER A 291 -33.39 -2.82 -17.96
N GLY A 292 -34.37 -3.52 -17.42
CA GLY A 292 -34.32 -4.97 -17.23
C GLY A 292 -34.38 -5.52 -15.82
N ALA A 293 -35.52 -6.13 -15.54
CA ALA A 293 -35.81 -7.29 -14.70
C ALA A 293 -35.82 -7.12 -13.17
N LEU A 294 -36.98 -6.78 -12.67
CA LEU A 294 -37.45 -7.15 -11.34
C LEU A 294 -37.87 -8.62 -11.35
N SER A 295 -37.12 -9.51 -10.72
CA SER A 295 -37.62 -10.82 -10.31
C SER A 295 -37.23 -11.04 -8.84
N GLU A 296 -38.29 -11.07 -8.03
CA GLU A 296 -38.38 -11.62 -6.67
C GLU A 296 -37.28 -11.37 -5.69
N ALA A 297 -37.45 -10.31 -4.86
CA ALA A 297 -36.64 -10.10 -3.64
C ALA A 297 -37.50 -10.43 -2.39
N PRO A 298 -36.93 -11.02 -1.35
CA PRO A 298 -37.62 -11.31 -0.08
C PRO A 298 -38.04 -10.02 0.64
N SER A 299 -39.16 -10.07 1.32
CA SER A 299 -39.91 -8.94 1.92
C SER A 299 -39.18 -8.10 2.99
N SER A 300 -37.97 -8.45 3.39
CA SER A 300 -37.16 -7.70 4.39
C SER A 300 -36.25 -6.59 3.82
N ILE A 301 -36.12 -6.50 2.47
CA ILE A 301 -35.22 -5.54 1.80
C ILE A 301 -35.99 -4.28 1.31
N SER A 302 -37.30 -4.33 1.31
CA SER A 302 -38.19 -3.27 0.77
C SER A 302 -38.03 -1.92 1.46
N SER A 303 -37.72 -1.88 2.74
CA SER A 303 -37.64 -0.62 3.52
C SER A 303 -36.33 0.18 3.27
N PHE A 304 -35.28 -0.51 2.86
CA PHE A 304 -33.97 0.10 2.64
C PHE A 304 -33.85 0.74 1.24
N ALA A 305 -34.37 0.04 0.24
CA ALA A 305 -34.41 0.55 -1.14
C ALA A 305 -35.32 1.79 -1.29
N PHE A 306 -36.39 1.88 -0.50
CA PHE A 306 -37.32 3.01 -0.55
C PHE A 306 -36.76 4.30 0.05
N ARG A 307 -35.82 4.22 1.01
CA ARG A 307 -35.14 5.41 1.61
C ARG A 307 -34.13 6.02 0.64
N ILE A 308 -33.48 5.22 -0.18
CA ILE A 308 -32.54 5.73 -1.20
C ILE A 308 -33.32 6.41 -2.34
N PHE A 309 -34.46 5.84 -2.73
CA PHE A 309 -35.30 6.38 -3.82
C PHE A 309 -35.94 7.74 -3.48
N SER A 310 -36.34 7.95 -2.24
CA SER A 310 -36.99 9.22 -1.80
C SER A 310 -36.02 10.39 -1.62
N ARG A 311 -34.69 10.15 -1.54
CA ARG A 311 -33.69 11.21 -1.41
C ARG A 311 -33.18 11.74 -2.74
N VAL A 312 -33.15 10.89 -3.77
CA VAL A 312 -32.71 11.28 -5.13
C VAL A 312 -33.73 12.13 -5.84
N PHE A 313 -35.05 11.99 -5.51
CA PHE A 313 -36.15 12.71 -6.18
C PHE A 313 -36.55 14.05 -5.57
N ARG A 314 -35.91 14.49 -4.46
CA ARG A 314 -36.27 15.78 -3.80
C ARG A 314 -35.46 17.00 -4.24
N PHE A 315 -34.59 16.87 -5.25
CA PHE A 315 -33.78 18.00 -5.75
C PHE A 315 -34.08 18.37 -7.22
N SER A 316 -35.29 18.07 -7.70
CA SER A 316 -35.75 18.58 -9.01
C SER A 316 -37.23 18.96 -8.91
N MET A 317 -37.53 20.09 -8.27
CA MET A 317 -38.61 21.02 -8.53
C MET A 317 -38.18 22.42 -8.05
#